data_ea1bad7ac38afdfaa316922df28295e2
#
_entry.id   ea1bad7ac38afdfaa316922df28295e2
#
_cell.length_a   1.000
_cell.length_b   1.000
_cell.length_c   1.000
_cell.angle_alpha   90.00
_cell.angle_beta   90.00
_cell.angle_gamma   90.00
#
_symmetry.space_group_name_H-M   'P 1'
#
loop_
_entity.id
_entity.type
_entity.pdbx_description
1 polymer ?
#
loop_
_entity_poly.entity_id
_entity_poly.type
_entity_poly.pdbx_seq_one_letter_code
_entity_poly.pdbx_strand_id
1 'polypeptide(L)'
;MEIGLQHMTQSQEINKLEKSLSLIIMISSKELKLLLRNSIDSKIIDQNYSFYAEEIEIDKILSELKNKLKEFNLLNVVKVTLVLNNKLSVLVPNDFFQEDNCLDYLKFNSRLIKNDTASSDYIEELKTHNVYIAYGNITNYLIEKFGSFEYFHYSTVLLKKIHFELSTNKKIIIYVNINKSYLNIIVFKGRELNYSNTFDYKSKEDILYFVLFVIEQNKLVNNKTKIKLIGEEKIINQHYAYLLKFIKNIEIKNSGYLIENIVT
;
A
#
# COMPACT_ATOMS: atom_id res chain seq x y z
N MET A 1 -15.40 44.74 -22.01
CA MET A 1 -13.98 44.32 -21.78
C MET A 1 -13.79 43.29 -20.62
N GLU A 2 -14.72 43.18 -19.69
CA GLU A 2 -14.61 42.22 -18.56
C GLU A 2 -14.86 40.74 -18.91
N ILE A 3 -15.72 40.45 -19.89
CA ILE A 3 -16.05 39.06 -20.26
C ILE A 3 -14.86 38.35 -20.90
N GLY A 4 -13.99 39.06 -21.61
CA GLY A 4 -12.79 38.47 -22.24
C GLY A 4 -11.70 38.09 -21.25
N LEU A 5 -11.56 38.81 -20.15
CA LEU A 5 -10.56 38.55 -19.10
C LEU A 5 -10.95 37.32 -18.24
N GLN A 6 -12.24 37.14 -17.96
CA GLN A 6 -12.73 35.96 -17.22
C GLN A 6 -12.56 34.68 -18.04
N HIS A 7 -12.81 34.72 -19.36
CA HIS A 7 -12.59 33.54 -20.22
C HIS A 7 -11.11 33.20 -20.42
N MET A 8 -10.22 34.19 -20.44
CA MET A 8 -8.77 33.93 -20.52
C MET A 8 -8.21 33.33 -19.21
N THR A 9 -8.67 33.76 -18.04
CA THR A 9 -8.26 33.21 -16.75
C THR A 9 -8.76 31.79 -16.57
N GLN A 10 -10.00 31.47 -16.91
CA GLN A 10 -10.53 30.09 -16.85
C GLN A 10 -9.80 29.15 -17.82
N SER A 11 -9.51 29.56 -19.05
CA SER A 11 -8.74 28.74 -20.01
C SER A 11 -7.29 28.52 -19.56
N GLN A 12 -6.67 29.49 -18.90
CA GLN A 12 -5.33 29.35 -18.34
C GLN A 12 -5.32 28.46 -17.12
N GLU A 13 -6.32 28.53 -16.26
CA GLU A 13 -6.48 27.61 -15.11
C GLU A 13 -6.79 26.19 -15.57
N ILE A 14 -7.65 25.98 -16.55
CA ILE A 14 -7.94 24.66 -17.13
C ILE A 14 -6.66 24.08 -17.76
N ASN A 15 -5.92 24.83 -18.56
CA ASN A 15 -4.66 24.39 -19.15
C ASN A 15 -3.57 24.11 -18.10
N LYS A 16 -3.60 24.79 -16.96
CA LYS A 16 -2.67 24.56 -15.85
C LYS A 16 -3.06 23.32 -15.07
N LEU A 17 -4.36 23.06 -14.87
CA LEU A 17 -4.90 21.85 -14.28
C LEU A 17 -4.64 20.63 -15.17
N GLU A 18 -4.83 20.72 -16.48
CA GLU A 18 -4.55 19.63 -17.43
C GLU A 18 -3.08 19.19 -17.44
N LYS A 19 -2.16 20.06 -17.03
CA LYS A 19 -0.72 19.78 -16.91
C LYS A 19 -0.28 19.42 -15.50
N SER A 20 -1.20 19.36 -14.52
CA SER A 20 -0.83 19.04 -13.15
C SER A 20 -0.48 17.58 -13.01
N LEU A 21 0.63 17.29 -12.32
CA LEU A 21 1.18 15.97 -12.14
C LEU A 21 1.14 15.56 -10.66
N SER A 22 0.96 14.28 -10.42
CA SER A 22 1.14 13.67 -9.10
C SER A 22 2.27 12.64 -9.15
N LEU A 23 3.16 12.71 -8.17
CA LEU A 23 4.26 11.76 -8.00
C LEU A 23 3.91 10.78 -6.87
N ILE A 24 3.93 9.50 -7.17
CA ILE A 24 3.79 8.44 -6.19
C ILE A 24 5.15 7.77 -6.03
N ILE A 25 5.61 7.66 -4.79
CA ILE A 25 6.85 7.02 -4.40
C ILE A 25 6.48 5.86 -3.50
N MET A 26 6.79 4.61 -3.91
CA MET A 26 6.61 3.45 -3.06
C MET A 26 7.97 2.86 -2.69
N ILE A 27 8.17 2.60 -1.40
CA ILE A 27 9.45 2.17 -0.83
C ILE A 27 9.25 0.94 0.05
N SER A 28 10.06 -0.07 -0.21
CA SER A 28 10.29 -1.21 0.67
C SER A 28 11.79 -1.54 0.74
N SER A 29 12.21 -2.45 1.62
CA SER A 29 13.59 -2.95 1.65
C SER A 29 14.01 -3.69 0.37
N LYS A 30 13.06 -4.09 -0.48
CA LYS A 30 13.30 -4.83 -1.73
C LYS A 30 12.90 -4.09 -3.00
N GLU A 31 12.32 -2.92 -2.90
CA GLU A 31 11.91 -2.16 -4.08
C GLU A 31 11.79 -0.66 -3.85
N LEU A 32 12.06 0.08 -4.91
CA LEU A 32 11.76 1.49 -5.04
C LEU A 32 10.96 1.68 -6.33
N LYS A 33 9.77 2.24 -6.23
CA LYS A 33 8.92 2.57 -7.39
C LYS A 33 8.60 4.06 -7.38
N LEU A 34 8.79 4.70 -8.52
CA LEU A 34 8.37 6.07 -8.79
C LEU A 34 7.36 6.04 -9.94
N LEU A 35 6.25 6.71 -9.76
CA LEU A 35 5.19 6.80 -10.73
C LEU A 35 4.76 8.25 -10.86
N LEU A 36 4.96 8.83 -12.03
CA LEU A 36 4.48 10.17 -12.38
C LEU A 36 3.22 10.01 -13.23
N ARG A 37 2.15 10.65 -12.80
CA ARG A 37 0.86 10.57 -13.49
C ARG A 37 0.19 11.92 -13.60
N ASN A 38 -0.69 12.05 -14.56
CA ASN A 38 -1.60 13.19 -14.60
C ASN A 38 -2.56 13.16 -13.41
N SER A 39 -2.77 14.32 -12.77
CA SER A 39 -3.58 14.42 -11.55
C SER A 39 -5.08 14.28 -11.80
N ILE A 40 -5.55 14.49 -13.05
CA ILE A 40 -6.96 14.47 -13.41
C ILE A 40 -7.41 13.09 -13.86
N ASP A 41 -6.75 12.54 -14.89
CA ASP A 41 -7.16 11.26 -15.50
C ASP A 41 -6.36 10.07 -15.01
N SER A 42 -5.42 10.29 -14.07
CA SER A 42 -4.53 9.28 -13.48
C SER A 42 -3.66 8.53 -14.51
N LYS A 43 -3.56 9.03 -15.76
CA LYS A 43 -2.73 8.42 -16.79
C LYS A 43 -1.25 8.50 -16.41
N ILE A 44 -0.57 7.37 -16.49
CA ILE A 44 0.86 7.27 -16.24
C ILE A 44 1.61 8.02 -17.34
N ILE A 45 2.43 8.99 -16.94
CA ILE A 45 3.28 9.80 -17.80
C ILE A 45 4.69 9.23 -17.84
N ASP A 46 5.21 8.83 -16.66
CA ASP A 46 6.55 8.27 -16.53
C ASP A 46 6.62 7.35 -15.31
N GLN A 47 7.50 6.36 -15.36
CA GLN A 47 7.65 5.41 -14.26
C GLN A 47 9.08 4.86 -14.21
N ASN A 48 9.56 4.64 -13.00
CA ASN A 48 10.85 4.02 -12.75
C ASN A 48 10.75 3.00 -11.61
N TYR A 49 11.34 1.83 -11.80
CA TYR A 49 11.31 0.73 -10.85
C TYR A 49 12.72 0.19 -10.60
N SER A 50 13.06 0.00 -9.33
CA SER A 50 14.22 -0.78 -8.91
C SER A 50 13.76 -1.94 -8.04
N PHE A 51 14.29 -3.11 -8.32
CA PHE A 51 14.07 -4.33 -7.56
C PHE A 51 15.38 -4.91 -7.09
N TYR A 52 15.45 -5.27 -5.83
CA TYR A 52 16.63 -5.82 -5.20
C TYR A 52 16.41 -7.31 -4.88
N ALA A 53 17.41 -8.13 -5.17
CA ALA A 53 17.37 -9.58 -4.89
C ALA A 53 17.28 -9.84 -3.38
N GLU A 54 18.01 -9.03 -2.60
CA GLU A 54 18.06 -9.08 -1.15
C GLU A 54 17.50 -7.78 -0.55
N GLU A 55 17.21 -7.80 0.74
CA GLU A 55 16.84 -6.58 1.46
C GLU A 55 18.04 -5.65 1.55
N ILE A 56 17.83 -4.39 1.22
CA ILE A 56 18.86 -3.35 1.31
C ILE A 56 18.50 -2.33 2.39
N GLU A 57 19.53 -1.69 2.93
CA GLU A 57 19.38 -0.64 3.93
C GLU A 57 18.63 0.56 3.37
N ILE A 58 17.82 1.18 4.21
CA ILE A 58 16.99 2.34 3.83
C ILE A 58 17.82 3.52 3.35
N ASP A 59 19.03 3.72 3.87
CA ASP A 59 19.94 4.79 3.42
C ASP A 59 20.42 4.59 1.97
N LYS A 60 20.59 3.35 1.53
CA LYS A 60 20.89 3.03 0.13
C LYS A 60 19.68 3.34 -0.75
N ILE A 61 18.47 3.00 -0.29
CA ILE A 61 17.23 3.34 -0.99
C ILE A 61 17.08 4.86 -1.11
N LEU A 62 17.36 5.61 -0.03
CA LEU A 62 17.35 7.07 -0.06
C LEU A 62 18.33 7.64 -1.09
N SER A 63 19.53 7.09 -1.15
CA SER A 63 20.55 7.51 -2.12
C SER A 63 20.09 7.28 -3.56
N GLU A 64 19.45 6.13 -3.82
CA GLU A 64 18.89 5.82 -5.13
C GLU A 64 17.68 6.68 -5.46
N LEU A 65 16.80 6.91 -4.49
CA LEU A 65 15.66 7.83 -4.64
C LEU A 65 16.13 9.23 -5.06
N LYS A 66 17.17 9.75 -4.40
CA LYS A 66 17.77 11.05 -4.75
C LYS A 66 18.25 11.09 -6.19
N ASN A 67 18.89 10.03 -6.67
CA ASN A 67 19.38 9.96 -8.04
C ASN A 67 18.24 9.87 -9.05
N LYS A 68 17.28 8.97 -8.82
CA LYS A 68 16.12 8.79 -9.72
C LYS A 68 15.26 10.05 -9.82
N LEU A 69 15.05 10.77 -8.72
CA LEU A 69 14.29 12.02 -8.75
C LEU A 69 14.95 13.16 -9.56
N LYS A 70 16.24 13.05 -9.91
CA LYS A 70 16.91 13.96 -10.83
C LYS A 70 16.56 13.67 -12.29
N GLU A 71 16.20 12.43 -12.61
CA GLU A 71 15.86 11.98 -13.96
C GLU A 71 14.42 12.35 -14.34
N PHE A 72 13.54 12.55 -13.35
CA PHE A 72 12.14 12.90 -13.57
C PHE A 72 11.98 14.41 -13.84
N ASN A 73 11.13 14.75 -14.80
CA ASN A 73 10.65 16.11 -14.94
C ASN A 73 9.59 16.42 -13.87
N LEU A 74 10.02 17.05 -12.81
CA LEU A 74 9.16 17.38 -11.65
C LEU A 74 8.46 18.75 -11.79
N LEU A 75 8.59 19.43 -12.93
CA LEU A 75 7.81 20.63 -13.22
C LEU A 75 6.32 20.26 -13.24
N ASN A 76 5.51 21.09 -12.60
CA ASN A 76 4.07 20.87 -12.46
C ASN A 76 3.64 19.69 -11.54
N VAL A 77 4.52 19.11 -10.76
CA VAL A 77 4.13 18.19 -9.70
C VAL A 77 3.47 19.00 -8.59
N VAL A 78 2.16 18.77 -8.42
CA VAL A 78 1.32 19.49 -7.43
C VAL A 78 1.02 18.61 -6.22
N LYS A 79 1.22 17.30 -6.34
CA LYS A 79 0.97 16.34 -5.25
C LYS A 79 2.07 15.29 -5.22
N VAL A 80 2.58 15.01 -4.04
CA VAL A 80 3.54 13.92 -3.79
C VAL A 80 2.95 13.01 -2.74
N THR A 81 2.96 11.70 -3.01
CA THR A 81 2.49 10.68 -2.07
C THR A 81 3.58 9.62 -1.88
N LEU A 82 3.99 9.42 -0.64
CA LEU A 82 4.89 8.34 -0.24
C LEU A 82 4.10 7.17 0.30
N VAL A 83 4.38 5.97 -0.18
CA VAL A 83 3.81 4.72 0.34
C VAL A 83 4.93 3.87 0.92
N LEU A 84 4.88 3.64 2.22
CA LEU A 84 5.84 2.81 2.94
C LEU A 84 5.33 1.36 2.95
N ASN A 85 6.07 0.47 2.30
CA ASN A 85 5.73 -0.94 2.19
C ASN A 85 6.69 -1.80 3.02
N ASN A 86 6.44 -1.88 4.31
CA ASN A 86 7.17 -2.74 5.23
C ASN A 86 6.21 -3.63 6.03
N LYS A 87 6.74 -4.63 6.72
CA LYS A 87 5.95 -5.55 7.54
C LYS A 87 5.79 -5.09 9.01
N LEU A 88 6.40 -3.95 9.34
CA LEU A 88 6.42 -3.39 10.70
C LEU A 88 5.18 -2.53 10.92
N SER A 89 4.01 -3.13 10.90
CA SER A 89 2.77 -2.43 11.15
C SER A 89 1.79 -3.28 11.96
N VAL A 90 0.90 -2.62 12.70
CA VAL A 90 -0.14 -3.24 13.51
C VAL A 90 -1.42 -2.41 13.45
N LEU A 91 -2.57 -3.10 13.42
CA LEU A 91 -3.87 -2.46 13.46
C LEU A 91 -4.33 -2.33 14.93
N VAL A 92 -4.66 -1.11 15.33
CA VAL A 92 -5.15 -0.78 16.67
C VAL A 92 -6.55 -0.19 16.54
N PRO A 93 -7.59 -0.83 17.11
CA PRO A 93 -8.93 -0.25 17.11
C PRO A 93 -8.94 1.14 17.76
N ASN A 94 -9.74 2.06 17.22
CA ASN A 94 -9.76 3.47 17.64
C ASN A 94 -9.96 3.63 19.16
N ASP A 95 -10.79 2.78 19.78
CA ASP A 95 -11.10 2.85 21.20
C ASP A 95 -9.91 2.50 22.12
N PHE A 96 -8.87 1.87 21.56
CA PHE A 96 -7.63 1.50 22.25
C PHE A 96 -6.41 2.31 21.79
N PHE A 97 -6.59 3.19 20.81
CA PHE A 97 -5.48 3.94 20.24
C PHE A 97 -5.13 5.15 21.10
N GLN A 98 -3.84 5.31 21.37
CA GLN A 98 -3.25 6.48 22.01
C GLN A 98 -1.99 6.84 21.22
N GLU A 99 -1.90 8.08 20.76
CA GLU A 99 -0.83 8.53 19.87
C GLU A 99 0.57 8.38 20.50
N ASP A 100 0.69 8.68 21.77
CA ASP A 100 1.96 8.57 22.52
C ASP A 100 2.46 7.13 22.67
N ASN A 101 1.59 6.13 22.45
CA ASN A 101 1.90 4.71 22.63
C ASN A 101 2.20 3.99 21.31
N CYS A 102 2.38 4.71 20.19
CA CYS A 102 2.59 4.09 18.88
C CYS A 102 3.74 3.07 18.85
N LEU A 103 4.88 3.38 19.46
CA LEU A 103 5.99 2.43 19.55
C LEU A 103 5.67 1.21 20.40
N ASP A 104 4.84 1.36 21.43
CA ASP A 104 4.47 0.26 22.32
C ASP A 104 3.60 -0.77 21.60
N TYR A 105 2.67 -0.34 20.75
CA TYR A 105 1.89 -1.28 19.92
C TYR A 105 2.77 -2.11 18.98
N LEU A 106 3.84 -1.55 18.46
CA LEU A 106 4.76 -2.22 17.55
C LEU A 106 5.70 -3.22 18.24
N LYS A 107 6.06 -2.99 19.51
CA LYS A 107 6.97 -3.85 20.29
C LYS A 107 6.50 -5.31 20.39
N PHE A 108 5.18 -5.54 20.38
CA PHE A 108 4.62 -6.89 20.50
C PHE A 108 4.89 -7.76 19.27
N ASN A 109 5.04 -7.13 18.09
CA ASN A 109 5.15 -7.86 16.83
C ASN A 109 6.48 -7.64 16.11
N SER A 110 7.33 -6.72 16.61
CA SER A 110 8.52 -6.29 15.88
C SER A 110 9.67 -5.97 16.82
N ARG A 111 10.89 -6.31 16.38
CA ARG A 111 12.10 -5.87 17.06
C ARG A 111 12.43 -4.44 16.61
N LEU A 112 12.15 -3.48 17.48
CA LEU A 112 12.43 -2.07 17.23
C LEU A 112 13.92 -1.75 17.42
N ILE A 113 14.41 -0.78 16.63
CA ILE A 113 15.73 -0.21 16.73
C ILE A 113 15.63 1.15 17.43
N LYS A 114 16.70 1.59 18.11
CA LYS A 114 16.72 2.77 19.00
C LYS A 114 16.23 4.08 18.35
N ASN A 115 16.35 4.18 17.02
CA ASN A 115 15.99 5.40 16.26
C ASN A 115 14.73 5.22 15.40
N ASP A 116 13.97 4.15 15.62
CA ASP A 116 12.71 3.97 14.91
C ASP A 116 11.70 5.04 15.30
N THR A 117 11.05 5.61 14.31
CA THR A 117 9.94 6.55 14.46
C THR A 117 8.65 5.87 14.03
N ALA A 118 7.68 5.85 14.92
CA ALA A 118 6.36 5.34 14.60
C ALA A 118 5.47 6.44 14.02
N SER A 119 4.57 6.05 13.14
CA SER A 119 3.49 6.87 12.61
C SER A 119 2.20 6.07 12.60
N SER A 120 1.07 6.74 12.41
CA SER A 120 -0.23 6.08 12.32
C SER A 120 -1.09 6.67 11.22
N ASP A 121 -1.84 5.81 10.54
CA ASP A 121 -2.86 6.18 9.57
C ASP A 121 -4.24 5.80 10.13
N TYR A 122 -5.15 6.75 10.24
CA TYR A 122 -6.53 6.44 10.60
C TYR A 122 -7.32 5.93 9.40
N ILE A 123 -7.94 4.77 9.56
CA ILE A 123 -8.83 4.14 8.58
C ILE A 123 -10.26 4.30 9.10
N GLU A 124 -10.91 5.37 8.67
CA GLU A 124 -12.23 5.77 9.17
C GLU A 124 -13.28 4.68 9.00
N GLU A 125 -13.29 4.05 7.82
CA GLU A 125 -14.24 3.00 7.46
C GLU A 125 -14.16 1.75 8.33
N LEU A 126 -13.01 1.53 8.96
CA LEU A 126 -12.73 0.40 9.84
C LEU A 126 -12.65 0.82 11.32
N LYS A 127 -12.72 2.13 11.61
CA LYS A 127 -12.51 2.71 12.95
C LYS A 127 -11.23 2.17 13.59
N THR A 128 -10.14 2.17 12.84
CA THR A 128 -8.88 1.52 13.23
C THR A 128 -7.70 2.38 12.79
N HIS A 129 -6.67 2.45 13.62
CA HIS A 129 -5.39 3.03 13.27
C HIS A 129 -4.44 1.92 12.79
N ASN A 130 -3.79 2.14 11.66
CA ASN A 130 -2.64 1.34 11.26
C ASN A 130 -1.39 2.05 11.77
N VAL A 131 -0.75 1.49 12.79
CA VAL A 131 0.48 2.01 13.38
C VAL A 131 1.66 1.30 12.73
N TYR A 132 2.69 2.04 12.30
CA TYR A 132 3.81 1.49 11.55
C TYR A 132 5.12 2.25 11.78
N ILE A 133 6.25 1.64 11.38
CA ILE A 133 7.54 2.31 11.37
C ILE A 133 7.65 3.19 10.13
N ALA A 134 7.88 4.49 10.35
CA ALA A 134 8.18 5.46 9.32
C ALA A 134 9.71 5.56 9.10
N TYR A 135 10.12 5.81 7.84
CA TYR A 135 11.53 6.01 7.50
C TYR A 135 11.89 7.50 7.58
N GLY A 136 12.29 7.95 8.77
CA GLY A 136 12.58 9.37 9.06
C GLY A 136 13.53 10.04 8.07
N ASN A 137 14.58 9.34 7.63
CA ASN A 137 15.55 9.87 6.66
C ASN A 137 14.88 10.20 5.31
N ILE A 138 13.93 9.38 4.88
CA ILE A 138 13.19 9.57 3.62
C ILE A 138 12.17 10.69 3.77
N THR A 139 11.40 10.70 4.87
CA THR A 139 10.39 11.74 5.09
C THR A 139 11.03 13.12 5.20
N ASN A 140 12.15 13.26 5.94
CA ASN A 140 12.88 14.51 6.05
C ASN A 140 13.39 15.00 4.68
N TYR A 141 13.97 14.12 3.88
CA TYR A 141 14.42 14.47 2.53
C TYR A 141 13.26 14.95 1.64
N LEU A 142 12.10 14.30 1.71
CA LEU A 142 10.95 14.69 0.90
C LEU A 142 10.34 16.02 1.37
N ILE A 143 10.37 16.32 2.68
CA ILE A 143 9.99 17.64 3.21
C ILE A 143 10.92 18.72 2.66
N GLU A 144 12.23 18.50 2.71
CA GLU A 144 13.21 19.45 2.18
C GLU A 144 13.01 19.71 0.69
N LYS A 145 12.69 18.65 -0.07
CA LYS A 145 12.58 18.74 -1.53
C LYS A 145 11.27 19.31 -2.02
N PHE A 146 10.14 18.94 -1.41
CA PHE A 146 8.79 19.27 -1.89
C PHE A 146 8.00 20.19 -0.95
N GLY A 147 8.51 20.48 0.23
CA GLY A 147 7.83 21.28 1.26
C GLY A 147 6.75 20.51 2.00
N SER A 148 5.81 19.93 1.26
CA SER A 148 4.74 19.11 1.84
C SER A 148 4.46 17.88 0.96
N PHE A 149 4.05 16.78 1.58
CA PHE A 149 3.63 15.57 0.88
C PHE A 149 2.72 14.74 1.80
N GLU A 150 1.95 13.84 1.20
CA GLU A 150 1.19 12.84 1.92
C GLU A 150 2.00 11.55 2.04
N TYR A 151 1.87 10.85 3.16
CA TYR A 151 2.45 9.51 3.27
C TYR A 151 1.52 8.55 3.99
N PHE A 152 1.56 7.29 3.56
CA PHE A 152 0.73 6.21 4.07
C PHE A 152 1.52 4.92 4.14
N HIS A 153 1.08 4.04 5.02
CA HIS A 153 1.52 2.66 4.96
C HIS A 153 0.76 1.89 3.87
N TYR A 154 1.44 0.95 3.23
CA TYR A 154 0.86 0.11 2.17
C TYR A 154 -0.40 -0.63 2.62
N SER A 155 -0.41 -1.18 3.86
CA SER A 155 -1.58 -1.87 4.40
C SER A 155 -2.78 -0.95 4.58
N THR A 156 -2.57 0.34 4.88
CA THR A 156 -3.65 1.34 4.94
C THR A 156 -4.32 1.49 3.59
N VAL A 157 -3.52 1.68 2.55
CA VAL A 157 -4.02 1.83 1.16
C VAL A 157 -4.74 0.55 0.73
N LEU A 158 -4.16 -0.61 1.02
CA LEU A 158 -4.75 -1.91 0.71
C LEU A 158 -6.11 -2.10 1.39
N LEU A 159 -6.21 -1.83 2.68
CA LEU A 159 -7.43 -2.00 3.46
C LEU A 159 -8.54 -1.04 2.99
N LYS A 160 -8.23 0.24 2.77
CA LYS A 160 -9.17 1.22 2.21
C LYS A 160 -9.70 0.77 0.85
N LYS A 161 -8.81 0.32 -0.04
CA LYS A 161 -9.20 -0.16 -1.37
C LYS A 161 -10.06 -1.41 -1.32
N ILE A 162 -9.70 -2.40 -0.52
CA ILE A 162 -10.52 -3.59 -0.32
C ILE A 162 -11.89 -3.20 0.22
N HIS A 163 -11.95 -2.35 1.26
CA HIS A 163 -13.20 -1.95 1.88
C HIS A 163 -14.12 -1.20 0.91
N PHE A 164 -13.57 -0.34 0.06
CA PHE A 164 -14.33 0.38 -0.96
C PHE A 164 -15.05 -0.57 -1.94
N GLU A 165 -14.45 -1.71 -2.26
CA GLU A 165 -15.02 -2.71 -3.18
C GLU A 165 -15.98 -3.70 -2.52
N LEU A 166 -16.08 -3.70 -1.20
CA LEU A 166 -16.93 -4.64 -0.49
C LEU A 166 -18.41 -4.24 -0.60
N SER A 167 -19.22 -5.24 -0.91
CA SER A 167 -20.69 -5.11 -0.85
C SER A 167 -21.19 -5.30 0.59
N THR A 168 -22.40 -4.84 0.84
CA THR A 168 -23.06 -4.95 2.16
C THR A 168 -23.52 -6.37 2.51
N ASN A 169 -23.40 -7.32 1.59
CA ASN A 169 -23.76 -8.71 1.87
C ASN A 169 -22.78 -9.31 2.89
N LYS A 170 -23.28 -10.15 3.80
CA LYS A 170 -22.52 -10.77 4.89
C LYS A 170 -21.59 -11.92 4.43
N LYS A 171 -21.16 -11.94 3.15
CA LYS A 171 -20.24 -12.96 2.66
C LYS A 171 -18.86 -12.78 3.28
N ILE A 172 -18.20 -13.90 3.58
CA ILE A 172 -16.83 -13.91 4.05
C ILE A 172 -15.91 -14.01 2.84
N ILE A 173 -14.93 -13.12 2.78
CA ILE A 173 -13.90 -13.09 1.73
C ILE A 173 -12.54 -13.00 2.42
N ILE A 174 -11.63 -13.86 1.98
CA ILE A 174 -10.22 -13.79 2.37
C ILE A 174 -9.45 -13.11 1.24
N TYR A 175 -8.72 -12.07 1.56
CA TYR A 175 -7.75 -11.45 0.66
C TYR A 175 -6.35 -11.91 1.06
N VAL A 176 -5.60 -12.41 0.10
CA VAL A 176 -4.20 -12.83 0.29
C VAL A 176 -3.35 -11.95 -0.61
N ASN A 177 -2.71 -10.95 -0.03
CA ASN A 177 -1.80 -10.07 -0.74
C ASN A 177 -0.38 -10.64 -0.65
N ILE A 178 0.14 -11.12 -1.78
CA ILE A 178 1.44 -11.79 -1.86
C ILE A 178 2.48 -10.79 -2.33
N ASN A 179 3.40 -10.44 -1.44
CA ASN A 179 4.60 -9.66 -1.73
C ASN A 179 5.80 -10.60 -1.95
N LYS A 180 6.99 -10.07 -2.24
CA LYS A 180 8.19 -10.88 -2.57
C LYS A 180 8.71 -11.77 -1.43
N SER A 181 8.49 -11.38 -0.17
CA SER A 181 9.03 -12.11 1.00
C SER A 181 8.03 -12.30 2.12
N TYR A 182 6.86 -11.71 2.01
CA TYR A 182 5.80 -11.84 3.00
C TYR A 182 4.43 -11.77 2.33
N LEU A 183 3.41 -12.24 3.03
CA LEU A 183 2.03 -12.11 2.62
C LEU A 183 1.20 -11.47 3.73
N ASN A 184 0.19 -10.69 3.33
CA ASN A 184 -0.84 -10.22 4.23
C ASN A 184 -2.10 -11.05 3.99
N ILE A 185 -2.67 -11.61 5.05
CA ILE A 185 -3.95 -12.31 4.98
C ILE A 185 -4.99 -11.48 5.72
N ILE A 186 -6.04 -11.11 5.02
CA ILE A 186 -7.08 -10.21 5.50
C ILE A 186 -8.42 -10.90 5.32
N VAL A 187 -9.24 -10.96 6.37
CA VAL A 187 -10.57 -11.56 6.34
C VAL A 187 -11.62 -10.50 6.60
N PHE A 188 -12.52 -10.33 5.65
CA PHE A 188 -13.71 -9.51 5.79
C PHE A 188 -14.98 -10.37 5.87
N LYS A 189 -15.90 -9.96 6.75
CA LYS A 189 -17.26 -10.47 6.81
C LYS A 189 -18.22 -9.33 6.47
N GLY A 190 -18.70 -9.34 5.23
CA GLY A 190 -19.36 -8.14 4.68
C GLY A 190 -18.35 -7.00 4.61
N ARG A 191 -18.59 -5.92 5.33
CA ARG A 191 -17.70 -4.74 5.43
C ARG A 191 -16.89 -4.70 6.73
N GLU A 192 -17.06 -5.67 7.61
CA GLU A 192 -16.35 -5.73 8.88
C GLU A 192 -15.01 -6.45 8.70
N LEU A 193 -13.91 -5.85 9.20
CA LEU A 193 -12.60 -6.48 9.26
C LEU A 193 -12.58 -7.46 10.43
N ASN A 194 -12.47 -8.75 10.13
CA ASN A 194 -12.42 -9.80 11.18
C ASN A 194 -11.00 -10.21 11.52
N TYR A 195 -10.09 -10.14 10.55
CA TYR A 195 -8.72 -10.59 10.75
C TYR A 195 -7.80 -9.89 9.78
N SER A 196 -6.61 -9.53 10.23
CA SER A 196 -5.51 -9.06 9.40
C SER A 196 -4.19 -9.44 10.05
N ASN A 197 -3.32 -10.12 9.33
CA ASN A 197 -1.97 -10.43 9.81
C ASN A 197 -0.99 -10.57 8.63
N THR A 198 0.30 -10.43 8.96
CA THR A 198 1.42 -10.52 8.02
C THR A 198 2.28 -11.72 8.38
N PHE A 199 2.68 -12.50 7.38
CA PHE A 199 3.49 -13.70 7.53
C PHE A 199 4.66 -13.67 6.57
N ASP A 200 5.85 -13.97 7.07
CA ASP A 200 7.01 -14.24 6.22
C ASP A 200 6.85 -15.61 5.55
N TYR A 201 7.21 -15.74 4.29
CA TYR A 201 7.22 -17.01 3.58
C TYR A 201 8.52 -17.18 2.79
N LYS A 202 8.92 -18.42 2.58
CA LYS A 202 10.09 -18.81 1.78
C LYS A 202 9.70 -19.71 0.62
N SER A 203 8.56 -20.38 0.72
CA SER A 203 8.10 -21.36 -0.25
C SER A 203 6.60 -21.19 -0.56
N LYS A 204 6.14 -21.82 -1.63
CA LYS A 204 4.70 -21.89 -1.96
C LYS A 204 3.92 -22.71 -0.92
N GLU A 205 4.59 -23.65 -0.26
CA GLU A 205 4.05 -24.47 0.82
C GLU A 205 3.73 -23.61 2.04
N ASP A 206 4.59 -22.65 2.38
CA ASP A 206 4.36 -21.71 3.47
C ASP A 206 3.12 -20.84 3.19
N ILE A 207 2.96 -20.35 1.96
CA ILE A 207 1.77 -19.58 1.58
C ILE A 207 0.50 -20.42 1.78
N LEU A 208 0.50 -21.65 1.28
CA LEU A 208 -0.62 -22.55 1.46
C LEU A 208 -0.91 -22.81 2.94
N TYR A 209 0.14 -23.08 3.72
CA TYR A 209 0.03 -23.31 5.16
C TYR A 209 -0.66 -22.15 5.87
N PHE A 210 -0.18 -20.92 5.67
CA PHE A 210 -0.77 -19.76 6.33
C PHE A 210 -2.21 -19.49 5.89
N VAL A 211 -2.54 -19.69 4.61
CA VAL A 211 -3.91 -19.53 4.13
C VAL A 211 -4.83 -20.56 4.79
N LEU A 212 -4.45 -21.84 4.84
CA LEU A 212 -5.23 -22.89 5.49
C LEU A 212 -5.32 -22.67 7.00
N PHE A 213 -4.23 -22.26 7.64
CA PHE A 213 -4.20 -21.90 9.05
C PHE A 213 -5.22 -20.79 9.38
N VAL A 214 -5.28 -19.72 8.58
CA VAL A 214 -6.25 -18.63 8.79
C VAL A 214 -7.69 -19.09 8.55
N ILE A 215 -7.92 -19.95 7.56
CA ILE A 215 -9.23 -20.59 7.32
C ILE A 215 -9.68 -21.35 8.57
N GLU A 216 -8.80 -22.18 9.14
CA GLU A 216 -9.08 -22.99 10.32
C GLU A 216 -9.32 -22.12 11.56
N GLN A 217 -8.41 -21.16 11.84
CA GLN A 217 -8.53 -20.27 13.00
C GLN A 217 -9.84 -19.46 12.98
N ASN A 218 -10.28 -19.04 11.80
CA ASN A 218 -11.55 -18.33 11.64
C ASN A 218 -12.77 -19.26 11.50
N LYS A 219 -12.60 -20.57 11.69
CA LYS A 219 -13.65 -21.58 11.57
C LYS A 219 -14.40 -21.53 10.22
N LEU A 220 -13.67 -21.26 9.15
CA LEU A 220 -14.21 -21.13 7.80
C LEU A 220 -14.16 -22.49 7.08
N VAL A 221 -15.02 -22.63 6.06
CA VAL A 221 -15.06 -23.84 5.22
C VAL A 221 -14.25 -23.60 3.96
N ASN A 222 -13.14 -24.29 3.80
CA ASN A 222 -12.19 -24.11 2.67
C ASN A 222 -12.89 -24.08 1.30
N ASN A 223 -13.76 -25.04 1.01
CA ASN A 223 -14.43 -25.14 -0.30
C ASN A 223 -15.55 -24.11 -0.54
N LYS A 224 -16.01 -23.38 0.50
CA LYS A 224 -17.08 -22.38 0.42
C LYS A 224 -16.57 -20.96 0.56
N THR A 225 -15.37 -20.77 1.12
CA THR A 225 -14.78 -19.47 1.36
C THR A 225 -14.15 -18.96 0.07
N LYS A 226 -14.52 -17.75 -0.34
CA LYS A 226 -13.91 -17.08 -1.49
C LYS A 226 -12.57 -16.49 -1.10
N ILE A 227 -11.54 -16.81 -1.87
CA ILE A 227 -10.20 -16.27 -1.68
C ILE A 227 -9.84 -15.39 -2.88
N LYS A 228 -9.34 -14.19 -2.61
CA LYS A 228 -8.86 -13.26 -3.64
C LYS A 228 -7.37 -13.04 -3.46
N LEU A 229 -6.59 -13.41 -4.46
CA LEU A 229 -5.15 -13.15 -4.50
C LEU A 229 -4.90 -11.76 -5.04
N ILE A 230 -4.06 -11.01 -4.35
CA ILE A 230 -3.59 -9.66 -4.72
C ILE A 230 -2.07 -9.71 -4.76
N GLY A 231 -1.43 -8.97 -5.65
CA GLY A 231 0.02 -8.88 -5.76
C GLY A 231 0.46 -8.68 -7.21
N GLU A 232 1.76 -8.63 -7.44
CA GLU A 232 2.30 -8.55 -8.79
C GLU A 232 1.95 -9.81 -9.58
N GLU A 233 1.51 -9.66 -10.82
CA GLU A 233 1.07 -10.77 -11.68
C GLU A 233 2.12 -11.88 -11.77
N LYS A 234 3.39 -11.52 -11.92
CA LYS A 234 4.50 -12.48 -11.96
C LYS A 234 4.59 -13.31 -10.67
N ILE A 235 4.41 -12.68 -9.51
CA ILE A 235 4.46 -13.35 -8.19
C ILE A 235 3.24 -14.25 -8.03
N ILE A 236 2.05 -13.74 -8.34
CA ILE A 236 0.81 -14.53 -8.24
C ILE A 236 0.90 -15.77 -9.12
N ASN A 237 1.29 -15.63 -10.38
CA ASN A 237 1.35 -16.74 -11.35
C ASN A 237 2.33 -17.85 -10.91
N GLN A 238 3.39 -17.52 -10.17
CA GLN A 238 4.32 -18.52 -9.61
C GLN A 238 3.65 -19.45 -8.57
N HIS A 239 2.64 -18.95 -7.85
CA HIS A 239 2.02 -19.67 -6.73
C HIS A 239 0.61 -20.18 -7.05
N TYR A 240 -0.10 -19.54 -7.97
CA TYR A 240 -1.51 -19.77 -8.26
C TYR A 240 -1.85 -21.23 -8.60
N ALA A 241 -1.11 -21.82 -9.55
CA ALA A 241 -1.33 -23.19 -9.97
C ALA A 241 -1.13 -24.23 -8.86
N TYR A 242 -0.24 -23.92 -7.90
CA TYR A 242 -0.03 -24.77 -6.74
C TYR A 242 -1.18 -24.62 -5.73
N LEU A 243 -1.59 -23.40 -5.43
CA LEU A 243 -2.69 -23.14 -4.50
C LEU A 243 -4.02 -23.74 -4.97
N LEU A 244 -4.30 -23.71 -6.28
CA LEU A 244 -5.50 -24.31 -6.86
C LEU A 244 -5.64 -25.81 -6.63
N LYS A 245 -4.56 -26.55 -6.36
CA LYS A 245 -4.63 -27.97 -6.03
C LYS A 245 -5.33 -28.24 -4.69
N PHE A 246 -5.30 -27.28 -3.79
CA PHE A 246 -5.79 -27.41 -2.42
C PHE A 246 -6.99 -26.51 -2.11
N ILE A 247 -7.12 -25.40 -2.83
CA ILE A 247 -8.13 -24.39 -2.60
C ILE A 247 -8.90 -24.16 -3.90
N LYS A 248 -10.20 -24.49 -3.91
CA LYS A 248 -11.00 -24.49 -5.14
C LYS A 248 -11.55 -23.14 -5.55
N ASN A 249 -11.77 -22.23 -4.60
CA ASN A 249 -12.47 -20.97 -4.84
C ASN A 249 -11.50 -19.78 -4.75
N ILE A 250 -10.54 -19.73 -5.69
CA ILE A 250 -9.55 -18.66 -5.79
C ILE A 250 -9.83 -17.78 -7.01
N GLU A 251 -9.81 -16.47 -6.81
CA GLU A 251 -9.89 -15.43 -7.84
C GLU A 251 -8.63 -14.56 -7.77
N ILE A 252 -8.06 -14.22 -8.92
CA ILE A 252 -6.94 -13.27 -9.01
C ILE A 252 -7.51 -11.87 -9.20
N LYS A 253 -7.01 -10.92 -8.41
CA LYS A 253 -7.18 -9.48 -8.61
C LYS A 253 -5.90 -8.91 -9.22
N ASN A 254 -5.98 -8.23 -10.35
CA ASN A 254 -4.84 -7.71 -11.09
C ASN A 254 -3.95 -6.79 -10.24
N SER A 255 -2.63 -6.82 -10.53
CA SER A 255 -1.58 -6.11 -9.78
C SER A 255 -1.61 -4.58 -9.88
N GLY A 256 -2.17 -4.01 -10.93
CA GLY A 256 -2.47 -2.58 -11.07
C GLY A 256 -3.47 -2.05 -10.03
N TYR A 257 -4.05 -3.00 -9.28
CA TYR A 257 -5.08 -2.78 -8.28
C TYR A 257 -4.73 -1.78 -7.17
N LEU A 258 -3.46 -1.68 -6.78
CA LEU A 258 -3.05 -0.84 -5.66
C LEU A 258 -2.34 0.44 -6.09
N ILE A 259 -1.32 0.33 -6.93
CA ILE A 259 -0.46 1.48 -7.24
C ILE A 259 -1.17 2.49 -8.14
N GLU A 260 -1.91 2.00 -9.14
CA GLU A 260 -2.66 2.86 -10.07
C GLU A 260 -3.84 3.58 -9.40
N ASN A 261 -4.31 3.07 -8.27
CA ASN A 261 -5.44 3.59 -7.51
C ASN A 261 -5.07 4.21 -6.16
N ILE A 262 -3.78 4.38 -5.87
CA ILE A 262 -3.35 5.18 -4.73
C ILE A 262 -3.72 6.62 -5.06
N VAL A 263 -4.68 7.15 -4.38
CA VAL A 263 -5.15 8.54 -4.48
C VAL A 263 -6.31 8.78 -5.46
N THR A 264 -7.43 8.53 -5.00
CA THR A 264 -8.56 9.44 -5.20
C THR A 264 -9.15 9.72 -3.85
#